data_70e0e750294ab7a78e31ef1fac7f5701
#
_entry.id   70e0e750294ab7a78e31ef1fac7f5701
#
_cell.length_a   1.000
_cell.length_b   1.000
_cell.length_c   1.000
_cell.angle_alpha   90.00
_cell.angle_beta   90.00
_cell.angle_gamma   90.00
#
_symmetry.space_group_name_H-M   'P 1'
#
loop_
_entity.id
_entity.type
_entity.pdbx_description
1 polymer ?
#
loop_
_entity_poly.entity_id
_entity_poly.type
_entity_poly.pdbx_seq_one_letter_code
_entity_poly.pdbx_strand_id
1 'polypeptide(L)'
;DTGMIADVGTWFDIKDLYTDAVVDIKENSTILPGLIDMHVHIGFYDRRLDANAIRHNLGHKTLIAYKNMQDALSVGITTLRSVAEPEGLGSAIRAGLHKGYIKGPRYFTCERGIAITGGHGTRHDEKVQDTVIEADGEWEVRKAVRQNLKDGADWIKVLASHREHYCEYTLEELQAAVDEVHRFNKKCCIHAATRQAIESAVISGFDTIEHGAFL
;
A
#
# COMPACT_ATOMS: atom_id res chain seq x y z
N ASP A 1 -21.27 22.47 -2.25
CA ASP A 1 -19.89 22.18 -2.61
C ASP A 1 -19.75 20.71 -2.91
N THR A 2 -19.52 20.37 -4.19
CA THR A 2 -19.47 18.96 -4.66
C THR A 2 -18.08 18.36 -4.56
N GLY A 3 -17.06 19.15 -4.21
CA GLY A 3 -15.65 18.72 -4.26
C GLY A 3 -15.10 18.50 -5.68
N MET A 4 -15.84 18.92 -6.70
CA MET A 4 -15.46 18.77 -8.10
C MET A 4 -14.91 20.09 -8.66
N ILE A 5 -13.96 20.00 -9.60
CA ILE A 5 -13.52 21.16 -10.39
C ILE A 5 -14.71 21.58 -11.25
N ALA A 6 -15.16 22.83 -11.08
CA ALA A 6 -16.30 23.36 -11.83
C ALA A 6 -15.86 23.82 -13.23
N ASP A 7 -14.70 24.47 -13.31
CA ASP A 7 -14.20 25.02 -14.58
C ASP A 7 -12.67 25.17 -14.57
N VAL A 8 -12.06 25.23 -15.74
CA VAL A 8 -10.64 25.50 -15.95
C VAL A 8 -10.51 26.43 -17.16
N GLY A 9 -9.86 27.56 -16.96
CA GLY A 9 -9.68 28.55 -18.04
C GLY A 9 -8.75 29.69 -17.65
N THR A 10 -8.60 30.68 -18.54
CA THR A 10 -7.88 31.89 -18.16
C THR A 10 -8.71 32.72 -17.18
N TRP A 11 -8.08 33.59 -16.42
CA TRP A 11 -8.79 34.51 -15.55
C TRP A 11 -9.87 35.33 -16.28
N PHE A 12 -9.56 35.79 -17.48
CA PHE A 12 -10.49 36.57 -18.30
C PHE A 12 -11.72 35.79 -18.76
N ASP A 13 -11.60 34.49 -18.93
CA ASP A 13 -12.70 33.63 -19.36
C ASP A 13 -13.67 33.26 -18.24
N ILE A 14 -13.15 33.11 -17.01
CA ILE A 14 -13.95 32.53 -15.91
C ILE A 14 -14.35 33.52 -14.82
N LYS A 15 -13.70 34.68 -14.69
CA LYS A 15 -13.93 35.64 -13.58
C LYS A 15 -15.38 36.10 -13.45
N ASP A 16 -16.05 36.27 -14.57
CA ASP A 16 -17.40 36.79 -14.63
C ASP A 16 -18.48 35.68 -14.49
N LEU A 17 -18.06 34.41 -14.57
CA LEU A 17 -18.93 33.25 -14.37
C LEU A 17 -19.13 32.90 -12.89
N TYR A 18 -18.21 33.33 -12.04
CA TYR A 18 -18.16 32.94 -10.61
C TYR A 18 -17.97 34.17 -9.72
N THR A 19 -18.90 35.13 -9.80
CA THR A 19 -18.82 36.41 -9.09
C THR A 19 -18.77 36.31 -7.56
N ASP A 20 -19.34 35.24 -7.00
CA ASP A 20 -19.37 34.99 -5.54
C ASP A 20 -18.24 34.07 -5.07
N ALA A 21 -17.32 33.68 -5.95
CA ALA A 21 -16.21 32.81 -5.59
C ALA A 21 -15.14 33.56 -4.78
N VAL A 22 -14.57 32.89 -3.79
CA VAL A 22 -13.38 33.39 -3.08
C VAL A 22 -12.16 33.18 -4.00
N VAL A 23 -11.46 34.28 -4.29
CA VAL A 23 -10.29 34.28 -5.15
C VAL A 23 -9.02 34.17 -4.30
N ASP A 24 -8.26 33.11 -4.48
CA ASP A 24 -6.93 32.92 -3.87
C ASP A 24 -5.85 32.93 -4.97
N ILE A 25 -5.04 33.98 -5.01
CA ILE A 25 -3.99 34.17 -6.01
C ILE A 25 -2.66 33.67 -5.45
N LYS A 26 -2.05 32.72 -6.14
CA LYS A 26 -0.70 32.20 -5.88
C LYS A 26 0.22 32.56 -7.03
N GLU A 27 1.11 33.51 -6.79
CA GLU A 27 2.12 33.88 -7.79
C GLU A 27 3.20 32.81 -7.93
N ASN A 28 3.70 32.60 -9.15
CA ASN A 28 4.77 31.65 -9.45
C ASN A 28 4.54 30.23 -8.93
N SER A 29 3.29 29.79 -8.95
CA SER A 29 2.89 28.48 -8.45
C SER A 29 2.15 27.69 -9.52
N THR A 30 2.24 26.36 -9.43
CA THR A 30 1.46 25.43 -10.24
C THR A 30 0.55 24.61 -9.32
N ILE A 31 -0.72 24.52 -9.66
CA ILE A 31 -1.68 23.66 -8.96
C ILE A 31 -1.65 22.27 -9.60
N LEU A 32 -1.46 21.26 -8.78
CA LEU A 32 -1.46 19.86 -9.18
C LEU A 32 -2.52 19.11 -8.38
N PRO A 33 -3.07 18.00 -8.92
CA PRO A 33 -3.76 17.02 -8.08
C PRO A 33 -2.85 16.54 -6.95
N GLY A 34 -3.44 16.18 -5.80
CA GLY A 34 -2.68 15.59 -4.71
C GLY A 34 -1.93 14.34 -5.19
N LEU A 35 -0.67 14.19 -4.75
CA LEU A 35 0.16 13.06 -5.13
C LEU A 35 -0.37 11.75 -4.54
N ILE A 36 -0.13 10.65 -5.23
CA ILE A 36 -0.52 9.31 -4.83
C ILE A 36 0.74 8.47 -4.69
N ASP A 37 0.97 7.90 -3.49
CA ASP A 37 2.02 6.93 -3.27
C ASP A 37 1.42 5.53 -3.14
N MET A 38 1.74 4.66 -4.10
CA MET A 38 1.17 3.32 -4.23
C MET A 38 2.01 2.24 -3.54
N HIS A 39 3.11 2.60 -2.87
CA HIS A 39 3.95 1.62 -2.19
C HIS A 39 4.56 2.19 -0.91
N VAL A 40 3.84 2.06 0.19
CA VAL A 40 4.30 2.51 1.51
C VAL A 40 4.19 1.41 2.56
N HIS A 41 4.94 1.59 3.64
CA HIS A 41 4.89 0.81 4.87
C HIS A 41 4.83 1.79 6.04
N ILE A 42 3.63 2.17 6.45
CA ILE A 42 3.47 3.27 7.40
C ILE A 42 3.79 2.89 8.84
N GLY A 43 3.65 1.59 9.19
CA GLY A 43 3.71 1.12 10.58
C GLY A 43 5.07 0.67 11.08
N PHE A 44 6.11 0.60 10.24
CA PHE A 44 7.37 0.03 10.69
C PHE A 44 8.66 0.79 10.36
N TYR A 45 8.55 2.00 9.83
CA TYR A 45 9.72 2.85 9.63
C TYR A 45 9.68 4.10 10.47
N ASP A 46 10.53 4.16 11.51
CA ASP A 46 11.02 5.40 12.08
C ASP A 46 12.56 5.39 11.99
N ARG A 47 13.11 6.24 11.12
CA ARG A 47 14.56 6.37 10.95
C ARG A 47 15.26 6.90 12.20
N ARG A 48 14.51 7.41 13.18
CA ARG A 48 15.01 8.06 14.40
C ARG A 48 15.03 7.13 15.61
N LEU A 49 14.37 5.97 15.53
CA LEU A 49 14.31 5.02 16.63
C LEU A 49 15.33 3.90 16.43
N ASP A 50 15.98 3.53 17.55
CA ASP A 50 16.77 2.32 17.63
C ASP A 50 15.91 1.12 17.16
N ALA A 51 16.47 0.34 16.25
CA ALA A 51 15.83 -0.83 15.67
C ALA A 51 15.31 -1.84 16.71
N ASN A 52 15.76 -1.77 17.96
CA ASN A 52 15.28 -2.60 19.08
C ASN A 52 14.01 -2.05 19.73
N ALA A 53 13.72 -0.77 19.64
CA ALA A 53 12.53 -0.15 20.22
C ALA A 53 11.26 -0.47 19.42
N ILE A 54 11.37 -0.80 18.12
CA ILE A 54 10.26 -1.01 17.20
C ILE A 54 9.62 -2.40 17.37
N ARG A 55 10.22 -3.30 18.14
CA ARG A 55 9.91 -4.74 18.07
C ARG A 55 8.51 -5.14 18.55
N HIS A 56 7.81 -4.37 19.38
CA HIS A 56 6.90 -5.12 20.26
C HIS A 56 5.53 -4.52 20.59
N ASN A 57 5.15 -3.35 20.08
CA ASN A 57 3.87 -2.80 20.51
C ASN A 57 3.08 -2.22 19.35
N LEU A 58 1.92 -2.81 19.05
CA LEU A 58 1.00 -2.34 18.03
C LEU A 58 0.58 -0.87 18.27
N GLY A 59 0.41 -0.47 19.53
CA GLY A 59 0.11 0.93 19.88
C GLY A 59 1.21 1.89 19.43
N HIS A 60 2.49 1.53 19.65
CA HIS A 60 3.62 2.33 19.18
C HIS A 60 3.68 2.40 17.65
N LYS A 61 3.49 1.26 16.96
CA LYS A 61 3.43 1.20 15.50
C LYS A 61 2.29 2.05 14.94
N THR A 62 1.15 2.11 15.63
CA THR A 62 0.03 2.97 15.26
C THR A 62 0.39 4.45 15.34
N LEU A 63 1.13 4.87 16.37
CA LEU A 63 1.60 6.27 16.49
C LEU A 63 2.62 6.62 15.41
N ILE A 64 3.55 5.70 15.08
CA ILE A 64 4.48 5.85 13.96
C ILE A 64 3.70 5.98 12.65
N ALA A 65 2.75 5.09 12.40
CA ALA A 65 1.91 5.12 11.21
C ALA A 65 1.19 6.46 11.05
N TYR A 66 0.58 6.96 12.13
CA TYR A 66 -0.07 8.25 12.11
C TYR A 66 0.90 9.39 11.79
N LYS A 67 2.10 9.38 12.42
CA LYS A 67 3.15 10.38 12.15
C LYS A 67 3.59 10.36 10.69
N ASN A 68 3.86 9.15 10.16
CA ASN A 68 4.28 8.99 8.76
C ASN A 68 3.21 9.47 7.77
N MET A 69 1.94 9.26 8.08
CA MET A 69 0.83 9.79 7.27
C MET A 69 0.76 11.31 7.30
N GLN A 70 1.03 11.96 8.46
CA GLN A 70 1.10 13.42 8.55
C GLN A 70 2.26 13.97 7.74
N ASP A 71 3.42 13.31 7.77
CA ASP A 71 4.59 13.70 6.97
C ASP A 71 4.28 13.59 5.48
N ALA A 72 3.66 12.50 5.03
CA ALA A 72 3.22 12.33 3.64
C ALA A 72 2.27 13.45 3.20
N LEU A 73 1.26 13.75 4.03
CA LEU A 73 0.29 14.82 3.74
C LEU A 73 0.97 16.20 3.68
N SER A 74 1.97 16.46 4.53
CA SER A 74 2.69 17.74 4.57
C SER A 74 3.48 18.04 3.30
N VAL A 75 3.83 17.02 2.51
CA VAL A 75 4.51 17.16 1.22
C VAL A 75 3.59 16.96 0.01
N GLY A 76 2.26 16.98 0.24
CA GLY A 76 1.28 16.93 -0.83
C GLY A 76 0.84 15.53 -1.27
N ILE A 77 1.24 14.47 -0.56
CA ILE A 77 0.75 13.11 -0.82
C ILE A 77 -0.62 12.96 -0.14
N THR A 78 -1.66 12.87 -0.93
CA THR A 78 -3.05 12.84 -0.46
C THR A 78 -3.70 11.46 -0.53
N THR A 79 -3.01 10.49 -1.09
CA THR A 79 -3.44 9.08 -1.16
C THR A 79 -2.26 8.15 -0.96
N LEU A 80 -2.43 7.12 -0.12
CA LEU A 80 -1.44 6.10 0.19
C LEU A 80 -2.03 4.70 -0.03
N ARG A 81 -1.23 3.79 -0.60
CA ARG A 81 -1.48 2.35 -0.58
C ARG A 81 -0.37 1.66 0.21
N SER A 82 -0.70 1.13 1.37
CA SER A 82 0.22 0.34 2.17
C SER A 82 0.25 -1.11 1.70
N VAL A 83 1.45 -1.68 1.59
CA VAL A 83 1.70 -2.97 0.93
C VAL A 83 2.32 -4.04 1.85
N ALA A 84 2.28 -3.87 3.10
CA ALA A 84 2.43 -4.84 4.19
C ALA A 84 2.48 -4.06 5.51
N GLU A 85 1.57 -4.37 6.41
CA GLU A 85 1.48 -3.77 7.72
C GLU A 85 1.36 -4.85 8.80
N PRO A 86 1.68 -4.54 10.05
CA PRO A 86 1.36 -5.41 11.17
C PRO A 86 -0.14 -5.73 11.22
N GLU A 87 -0.47 -6.93 11.68
CA GLU A 87 -1.85 -7.40 11.78
C GLU A 87 -2.78 -6.39 12.46
N GLY A 88 -3.84 -6.03 11.75
CA GLY A 88 -4.88 -5.13 12.23
C GLY A 88 -4.52 -3.64 12.24
N LEU A 89 -3.27 -3.26 11.91
CA LEU A 89 -2.89 -1.85 11.87
C LEU A 89 -3.53 -1.11 10.70
N GLY A 90 -3.48 -1.71 9.52
CA GLY A 90 -4.01 -1.09 8.30
C GLY A 90 -5.50 -0.79 8.41
N SER A 91 -6.30 -1.79 8.77
CA SER A 91 -7.74 -1.65 8.95
C SER A 91 -8.11 -0.70 10.09
N ALA A 92 -7.34 -0.66 11.19
CA ALA A 92 -7.56 0.28 12.29
C ALA A 92 -7.32 1.74 11.87
N ILE A 93 -6.24 2.01 11.15
CA ILE A 93 -5.93 3.35 10.60
C ILE A 93 -7.05 3.79 9.66
N ARG A 94 -7.45 2.94 8.71
CA ARG A 94 -8.54 3.27 7.78
C ARG A 94 -9.85 3.54 8.50
N ALA A 95 -10.20 2.74 9.50
CA ALA A 95 -11.39 2.95 10.30
C ALA A 95 -11.34 4.28 11.07
N GLY A 96 -10.17 4.63 11.63
CA GLY A 96 -9.95 5.90 12.31
C GLY A 96 -10.12 7.11 11.39
N LEU A 97 -9.63 7.03 10.15
CA LEU A 97 -9.84 8.05 9.12
C LEU A 97 -11.32 8.21 8.75
N HIS A 98 -12.02 7.09 8.47
CA HIS A 98 -13.44 7.11 8.10
C HIS A 98 -14.33 7.67 9.20
N LYS A 99 -14.00 7.39 10.47
CA LYS A 99 -14.75 7.89 11.63
C LYS A 99 -14.33 9.30 12.04
N GLY A 100 -13.33 9.88 11.39
CA GLY A 100 -12.80 11.20 11.73
C GLY A 100 -12.04 11.26 13.06
N TYR A 101 -11.62 10.14 13.62
CA TYR A 101 -10.80 10.10 14.84
C TYR A 101 -9.40 10.63 14.60
N ILE A 102 -8.89 10.42 13.38
CA ILE A 102 -7.61 10.92 12.89
C ILE A 102 -7.80 11.59 11.53
N LYS A 103 -6.93 12.53 11.20
CA LYS A 103 -6.85 13.17 9.88
C LYS A 103 -5.64 12.65 9.14
N GLY A 104 -5.76 12.48 7.83
CA GLY A 104 -4.65 11.99 7.00
C GLY A 104 -5.04 11.87 5.54
N PRO A 105 -4.13 11.35 4.69
CA PRO A 105 -4.41 11.05 3.30
C PRO A 105 -5.48 9.95 3.19
N ARG A 106 -6.10 9.82 2.03
CA ARG A 106 -6.90 8.65 1.68
C ARG A 106 -6.01 7.41 1.77
N TYR A 107 -6.48 6.36 2.42
CA TYR A 107 -5.64 5.22 2.77
C TYR A 107 -6.25 3.90 2.31
N PHE A 108 -5.44 3.12 1.62
CA PHE A 108 -5.71 1.74 1.21
C PHE A 108 -4.69 0.81 1.85
N THR A 109 -5.14 -0.36 2.32
CA THR A 109 -4.27 -1.34 2.97
C THR A 109 -4.31 -2.69 2.28
N CYS A 110 -3.16 -3.35 2.22
CA CYS A 110 -3.03 -4.76 1.87
C CYS A 110 -3.06 -5.67 3.11
N GLU A 111 -3.16 -5.11 4.32
CA GLU A 111 -2.90 -5.81 5.56
C GLU A 111 -1.52 -6.50 5.51
N ARG A 112 -1.38 -7.74 5.94
CA ARG A 112 -0.09 -8.45 5.88
C ARG A 112 0.27 -8.88 4.45
N GLY A 113 1.55 -8.83 4.11
CA GLY A 113 2.05 -9.48 2.90
C GLY A 113 1.91 -11.01 2.97
N ILE A 114 1.99 -11.68 1.83
CA ILE A 114 1.97 -13.15 1.75
C ILE A 114 3.30 -13.59 1.12
N ALA A 115 4.06 -14.45 1.77
CA ALA A 115 5.33 -14.99 1.33
C ALA A 115 5.42 -16.50 1.61
N ILE A 116 6.35 -17.18 0.94
CA ILE A 116 6.68 -18.57 1.32
C ILE A 116 7.39 -18.60 2.67
N THR A 117 7.39 -19.76 3.31
CA THR A 117 8.22 -20.00 4.51
C THR A 117 9.70 -19.70 4.20
N GLY A 118 10.30 -18.79 4.99
CA GLY A 118 11.68 -18.34 4.79
C GLY A 118 11.90 -17.42 3.59
N GLY A 119 10.84 -16.97 2.92
CA GLY A 119 10.87 -16.01 1.82
C GLY A 119 11.06 -14.56 2.27
N HIS A 120 10.89 -13.63 1.34
CA HIS A 120 11.06 -12.22 1.59
C HIS A 120 10.15 -11.70 2.72
N GLY A 121 10.73 -11.03 3.71
CA GLY A 121 10.03 -10.48 4.89
C GLY A 121 9.81 -11.48 6.02
N THR A 122 10.16 -12.77 5.86
CA THR A 122 9.97 -13.82 6.88
C THR A 122 11.27 -14.33 7.48
N ARG A 123 12.43 -13.98 6.92
CA ARG A 123 13.75 -14.45 7.37
C ARG A 123 14.06 -13.98 8.79
N HIS A 124 14.76 -14.80 9.53
CA HIS A 124 15.07 -14.58 10.94
C HIS A 124 15.82 -13.25 11.22
N ASP A 125 16.60 -12.77 10.29
CA ASP A 125 17.31 -11.48 10.34
C ASP A 125 16.48 -10.29 9.86
N GLU A 126 15.32 -10.53 9.26
CA GLU A 126 14.40 -9.49 8.83
C GLU A 126 13.46 -9.08 9.98
N LYS A 127 13.40 -7.78 10.27
CA LYS A 127 12.68 -7.22 11.43
C LYS A 127 11.17 -7.02 11.17
N VAL A 128 10.60 -7.69 10.19
CA VAL A 128 9.23 -7.47 9.71
C VAL A 128 8.32 -8.70 9.85
N GLN A 129 8.69 -9.64 10.69
CA GLN A 129 8.00 -10.94 10.86
C GLN A 129 6.49 -10.84 11.11
N ASP A 130 6.02 -9.80 11.78
CA ASP A 130 4.60 -9.59 12.06
C ASP A 130 3.81 -8.91 10.93
N THR A 131 4.48 -8.59 9.83
CA THR A 131 3.86 -7.95 8.65
C THR A 131 3.60 -8.91 7.49
N VAL A 132 3.94 -10.19 7.66
CA VAL A 132 3.85 -11.21 6.61
C VAL A 132 3.14 -12.46 7.14
N ILE A 133 2.33 -13.10 6.29
CA ILE A 133 1.78 -14.44 6.48
C ILE A 133 2.62 -15.38 5.64
N GLU A 134 3.20 -16.41 6.27
CA GLU A 134 3.83 -17.52 5.54
C GLU A 134 2.75 -18.45 5.00
N ALA A 135 2.82 -18.78 3.72
CA ALA A 135 1.86 -19.64 3.04
C ALA A 135 2.56 -20.41 1.91
N ASP A 136 2.57 -21.73 2.01
CA ASP A 136 3.18 -22.65 1.07
C ASP A 136 2.10 -23.51 0.39
N GLY A 137 2.19 -23.62 -0.93
CA GLY A 137 1.21 -24.32 -1.74
C GLY A 137 -0.07 -23.52 -1.97
N GLU A 138 -0.80 -23.88 -3.02
CA GLU A 138 -1.98 -23.16 -3.49
C GLU A 138 -3.07 -22.97 -2.41
N TRP A 139 -3.26 -23.98 -1.54
CA TRP A 139 -4.32 -23.93 -0.53
C TRP A 139 -4.02 -22.95 0.61
N GLU A 140 -2.77 -22.90 1.06
CA GLU A 140 -2.38 -21.93 2.10
C GLU A 140 -2.37 -20.53 1.55
N VAL A 141 -1.92 -20.33 0.32
CA VAL A 141 -1.98 -19.04 -0.38
C VAL A 141 -3.43 -18.55 -0.48
N ARG A 142 -4.38 -19.38 -0.94
CA ARG A 142 -5.82 -19.03 -0.96
C ARG A 142 -6.36 -18.72 0.44
N LYS A 143 -5.93 -19.45 1.45
CA LYS A 143 -6.32 -19.21 2.85
C LYS A 143 -5.79 -17.87 3.34
N ALA A 144 -4.52 -17.54 3.05
CA ALA A 144 -3.91 -16.25 3.42
C ALA A 144 -4.60 -15.07 2.75
N VAL A 145 -4.96 -15.19 1.47
CA VAL A 145 -5.78 -14.20 0.74
C VAL A 145 -7.10 -13.95 1.49
N ARG A 146 -7.84 -15.03 1.80
CA ARG A 146 -9.13 -14.91 2.52
C ARG A 146 -8.96 -14.32 3.91
N GLN A 147 -7.86 -14.63 4.61
CA GLN A 147 -7.58 -14.05 5.92
C GLN A 147 -7.38 -12.54 5.81
N ASN A 148 -6.53 -12.06 4.91
CA ASN A 148 -6.33 -10.63 4.70
C ASN A 148 -7.63 -9.91 4.29
N LEU A 149 -8.45 -10.52 3.43
CA LEU A 149 -9.75 -9.95 3.05
C LEU A 149 -10.72 -9.87 4.25
N LYS A 150 -10.74 -10.90 5.10
CA LYS A 150 -11.50 -10.91 6.35
C LYS A 150 -11.03 -9.81 7.31
N ASP A 151 -9.72 -9.58 7.38
CA ASP A 151 -9.11 -8.56 8.23
C ASP A 151 -9.30 -7.13 7.66
N GLY A 152 -9.85 -7.03 6.45
CA GLY A 152 -10.28 -5.77 5.84
C GLY A 152 -9.36 -5.23 4.76
N ALA A 153 -8.50 -6.05 4.16
CA ALA A 153 -7.64 -5.60 3.06
C ALA A 153 -8.44 -5.04 1.87
N ASP A 154 -7.95 -3.94 1.31
CA ASP A 154 -8.47 -3.36 0.05
C ASP A 154 -7.82 -4.02 -1.15
N TRP A 155 -6.56 -4.42 -1.01
CA TRP A 155 -5.69 -5.10 -1.98
C TRP A 155 -5.02 -6.30 -1.31
N ILE A 156 -4.44 -7.19 -2.11
CA ILE A 156 -3.58 -8.27 -1.61
C ILE A 156 -2.15 -8.05 -2.08
N LYS A 157 -1.19 -8.20 -1.19
CA LYS A 157 0.25 -8.13 -1.48
C LYS A 157 0.87 -9.51 -1.38
N VAL A 158 1.55 -9.94 -2.45
CA VAL A 158 2.41 -11.13 -2.48
C VAL A 158 3.87 -10.71 -2.60
N LEU A 159 4.77 -11.46 -1.98
CA LEU A 159 6.21 -11.26 -2.03
C LEU A 159 6.83 -12.49 -2.68
N ALA A 160 7.42 -12.33 -3.88
CA ALA A 160 7.87 -13.46 -4.71
C ALA A 160 9.36 -13.46 -5.02
N SER A 161 10.12 -12.54 -4.47
CA SER A 161 11.58 -12.52 -4.65
C SER A 161 12.26 -11.73 -3.54
N HIS A 162 13.49 -12.09 -3.23
CA HIS A 162 14.33 -11.34 -2.31
C HIS A 162 15.63 -10.92 -3.02
N ARG A 163 16.78 -11.42 -2.58
CA ARG A 163 18.11 -11.04 -3.12
C ARG A 163 18.66 -12.05 -4.13
N GLU A 164 18.10 -13.24 -4.16
CA GLU A 164 18.45 -14.29 -5.10
C GLU A 164 17.79 -14.04 -6.47
N HIS A 165 18.33 -14.70 -7.51
CA HIS A 165 17.92 -14.49 -8.90
C HIS A 165 16.74 -15.37 -9.33
N TYR A 166 15.94 -15.90 -8.41
CA TYR A 166 14.80 -16.77 -8.69
C TYR A 166 13.47 -16.20 -8.18
N CYS A 167 12.38 -16.77 -8.65
CA CYS A 167 11.06 -16.57 -8.06
C CYS A 167 10.88 -17.51 -6.87
N GLU A 168 10.45 -16.98 -5.72
CA GLU A 168 10.28 -17.78 -4.50
C GLU A 168 9.04 -18.66 -4.57
N TYR A 169 7.99 -18.24 -5.28
CA TYR A 169 6.77 -18.98 -5.52
C TYR A 169 6.79 -19.73 -6.85
N THR A 170 6.09 -20.86 -6.92
CA THR A 170 5.76 -21.50 -8.19
C THR A 170 4.70 -20.72 -8.96
N LEU A 171 4.55 -20.99 -10.25
CA LEU A 171 3.54 -20.34 -11.07
C LEU A 171 2.11 -20.67 -10.60
N GLU A 172 1.88 -21.92 -10.20
CA GLU A 172 0.60 -22.41 -9.71
C GLU A 172 0.17 -21.70 -8.42
N GLU A 173 1.10 -21.47 -7.48
CA GLU A 173 0.84 -20.72 -6.25
C GLU A 173 0.49 -19.27 -6.54
N LEU A 174 1.22 -18.61 -7.45
CA LEU A 174 0.93 -17.24 -7.87
C LEU A 174 -0.43 -17.13 -8.57
N GLN A 175 -0.77 -18.07 -9.45
CA GLN A 175 -2.07 -18.15 -10.09
C GLN A 175 -3.19 -18.36 -9.05
N ALA A 176 -2.96 -19.22 -8.05
CA ALA A 176 -3.91 -19.43 -6.97
C ALA A 176 -4.19 -18.14 -6.18
N ALA A 177 -3.14 -17.31 -5.94
CA ALA A 177 -3.32 -16.01 -5.31
C ALA A 177 -4.21 -15.08 -6.14
N VAL A 178 -3.88 -14.92 -7.43
CA VAL A 178 -4.61 -14.03 -8.36
C VAL A 178 -6.06 -14.47 -8.52
N ASP A 179 -6.30 -15.76 -8.80
CA ASP A 179 -7.65 -16.32 -8.95
C ASP A 179 -8.51 -16.04 -7.71
N GLU A 180 -7.94 -16.26 -6.52
CA GLU A 180 -8.70 -16.06 -5.30
C GLU A 180 -9.01 -14.58 -5.06
N VAL A 181 -8.07 -13.67 -5.34
CA VAL A 181 -8.28 -12.23 -5.21
C VAL A 181 -9.33 -11.72 -6.19
N HIS A 182 -9.19 -12.08 -7.48
CA HIS A 182 -10.10 -11.63 -8.53
C HIS A 182 -11.51 -12.19 -8.34
N ARG A 183 -11.65 -13.41 -7.80
CA ARG A 183 -12.95 -13.99 -7.42
C ARG A 183 -13.73 -13.11 -6.43
N PHE A 184 -13.05 -12.36 -5.55
CA PHE A 184 -13.65 -11.40 -4.63
C PHE A 184 -13.74 -9.99 -5.21
N ASN A 185 -13.49 -9.82 -6.50
CA ASN A 185 -13.47 -8.51 -7.19
C ASN A 185 -12.51 -7.52 -6.52
N LYS A 186 -11.36 -8.03 -6.09
CA LYS A 186 -10.27 -7.27 -5.51
C LYS A 186 -9.06 -7.29 -6.45
N LYS A 187 -8.04 -6.52 -6.12
CA LYS A 187 -6.79 -6.40 -6.87
C LYS A 187 -5.62 -6.90 -6.06
N CYS A 188 -4.56 -7.34 -6.73
CA CYS A 188 -3.34 -7.78 -6.10
C CYS A 188 -2.10 -7.12 -6.70
N CYS A 189 -1.11 -6.94 -5.85
CA CYS A 189 0.21 -6.47 -6.21
C CYS A 189 1.27 -7.48 -5.76
N ILE A 190 2.39 -7.51 -6.46
CA ILE A 190 3.46 -8.46 -6.19
C ILE A 190 4.81 -7.74 -6.09
N HIS A 191 5.58 -8.06 -5.04
CA HIS A 191 7.00 -7.75 -4.99
C HIS A 191 7.74 -8.71 -5.94
N ALA A 192 8.23 -8.20 -7.04
CA ALA A 192 8.99 -8.96 -8.03
C ALA A 192 10.17 -8.10 -8.51
N ALA A 193 11.36 -8.40 -7.99
CA ALA A 193 12.59 -7.70 -8.32
C ALA A 193 13.48 -8.48 -9.30
N THR A 194 13.29 -9.77 -9.45
CA THR A 194 14.07 -10.62 -10.37
C THR A 194 13.31 -10.84 -11.66
N ARG A 195 14.03 -11.07 -12.76
CA ARG A 195 13.43 -11.36 -14.07
C ARG A 195 12.40 -12.49 -14.01
N GLN A 196 12.78 -13.62 -13.37
CA GLN A 196 11.90 -14.77 -13.26
C GLN A 196 10.60 -14.44 -12.49
N ALA A 197 10.72 -13.70 -11.36
CA ALA A 197 9.55 -13.30 -10.59
C ALA A 197 8.64 -12.34 -11.37
N ILE A 198 9.21 -11.43 -12.17
CA ILE A 198 8.46 -10.50 -13.02
C ILE A 198 7.71 -11.26 -14.13
N GLU A 199 8.40 -12.19 -14.82
CA GLU A 199 7.79 -13.05 -15.85
C GLU A 199 6.63 -13.87 -15.26
N SER A 200 6.86 -14.51 -14.11
CA SER A 200 5.81 -15.26 -13.39
C SER A 200 4.63 -14.39 -12.96
N ALA A 201 4.90 -13.18 -12.49
CA ALA A 201 3.85 -12.22 -12.10
C ALA A 201 2.95 -11.81 -13.29
N VAL A 202 3.57 -11.54 -14.45
CA VAL A 202 2.83 -11.21 -15.69
C VAL A 202 1.97 -12.38 -16.14
N ILE A 203 2.56 -13.59 -16.19
CA ILE A 203 1.84 -14.81 -16.62
C ILE A 203 0.68 -15.13 -15.66
N SER A 204 0.87 -14.92 -14.35
CA SER A 204 -0.17 -15.15 -13.35
C SER A 204 -1.29 -14.12 -13.36
N GLY A 205 -1.09 -12.95 -13.98
CA GLY A 205 -2.12 -11.90 -14.11
C GLY A 205 -2.23 -10.95 -12.91
N PHE A 206 -1.14 -10.67 -12.19
CA PHE A 206 -1.14 -9.64 -11.16
C PHE A 206 -1.49 -8.26 -11.72
N ASP A 207 -2.25 -7.47 -10.96
CA ASP A 207 -2.69 -6.13 -11.38
C ASP A 207 -1.55 -5.10 -11.39
N THR A 208 -0.59 -5.20 -10.46
CA THR A 208 0.61 -4.35 -10.41
C THR A 208 1.84 -5.12 -9.95
N ILE A 209 2.99 -4.74 -10.48
CA ILE A 209 4.31 -5.27 -10.12
C ILE A 209 5.08 -4.17 -9.41
N GLU A 210 5.54 -4.47 -8.20
CA GLU A 210 6.32 -3.57 -7.38
C GLU A 210 7.82 -3.78 -7.66
N HIS A 211 8.56 -2.68 -7.74
CA HIS A 211 9.98 -2.58 -8.00
C HIS A 211 10.37 -2.85 -9.46
N GLY A 212 10.19 -4.06 -10.00
CA GLY A 212 10.57 -4.39 -11.37
C GLY A 212 12.04 -4.10 -11.70
N ALA A 213 12.96 -4.32 -10.75
CA ALA A 213 14.28 -3.68 -10.75
C ALA A 213 15.34 -4.35 -11.66
N PHE A 214 15.27 -5.65 -11.84
CA PHE A 214 16.30 -6.43 -12.56
C PHE A 214 15.68 -7.17 -13.75
N LEU A 215 15.40 -6.40 -14.80
CA LEU A 215 14.89 -6.89 -16.10
C LEU A 215 16.02 -7.37 -17.01
#